data_522db78aec942640f14cfcc150107756
#
_entry.id   522db78aec942640f14cfcc150107756
#
_cell.length_a   1.000
_cell.length_b   1.000
_cell.length_c   1.000
_cell.angle_alpha   90.00
_cell.angle_beta   90.00
_cell.angle_gamma   90.00
#
_symmetry.space_group_name_H-M   'P 1'
#
loop_
_entity.id
_entity.type
_entity.pdbx_description
1 polymer ?
#
loop_
_entity_poly.entity_id
_entity_poly.type
_entity_poly.pdbx_seq_one_letter_code
_entity_poly.pdbx_strand_id
1 'polypeptide(L)'
;MAVLILLQFCPGALADEAAFKELVTLNKKILTEQLDLSVTSLDMQLASANYHKYRKWIDYGGQEASASGFLVAGIVGTDQIGHNIDTPLKVNKNSLVKALNAGMAGTIVGASASASQILMDGVDSIVRKKGNPRIVRKNFLKRLSGLDQMIETRKKLVATDPDLASSKLIASEGKLLDALRDMICTEFYKTYCYVTDAQVSQTVFYGLDVARNTTGAIGAGVLKRSLFKPDLTPAANTWFMVSGAITIGAPWVSSGAGKIWRKVAEKRLQKRLDLSGEPVVEHVLACRKELREAMKSEQNESIKNMYPVTEVTAALDESHGSLEKRVMAGLIQKEKYRRTAFQQKFASAAIGGQFLAFGIIGNASYQKYGKHLRLRKWNRCLTAANIITISATSLAIGATGAAALAGEYAEWKGRRSKDRVQDMLDSRIKDIESVKGEILKVQP
;
A
#
# COMPACT_ATOMS: atom_id res chain seq x y z
N MET A 1 54.26 -2.19 65.93
CA MET A 1 53.92 -0.97 65.25
C MET A 1 53.11 -1.36 64.00
N ALA A 2 51.77 -1.45 64.14
CA ALA A 2 50.89 -1.90 63.11
C ALA A 2 50.48 -0.68 62.26
N VAL A 3 50.85 -0.68 61.01
CA VAL A 3 50.41 0.32 60.05
C VAL A 3 49.02 -0.11 59.58
N LEU A 4 48.00 0.53 60.10
CA LEU A 4 46.65 0.47 59.59
C LEU A 4 46.64 1.27 58.30
N ILE A 5 46.64 0.57 57.13
CA ILE A 5 46.32 1.18 55.86
C ILE A 5 44.80 1.31 55.83
N LEU A 6 44.31 2.48 56.17
CA LEU A 6 42.97 2.92 55.88
C LEU A 6 42.82 2.99 54.36
N LEU A 7 42.26 1.95 53.75
CA LEU A 7 41.61 2.05 52.45
C LEU A 7 40.45 3.02 52.64
N GLN A 8 40.67 4.29 52.33
CA GLN A 8 39.60 5.22 52.05
C GLN A 8 38.91 4.69 50.79
N PHE A 9 37.84 3.93 51.03
CA PHE A 9 36.81 3.74 50.01
C PHE A 9 36.30 5.16 49.68
N CYS A 10 36.69 5.72 48.55
CA CYS A 10 36.05 6.90 47.99
C CYS A 10 34.61 6.51 47.67
N PRO A 11 33.60 7.01 48.38
CA PRO A 11 32.20 6.70 48.08
C PRO A 11 31.80 7.21 46.68
N GLY A 12 32.54 8.15 46.12
CA GLY A 12 32.36 8.62 44.72
C GLY A 12 32.58 7.55 43.67
N ALA A 13 33.61 6.70 43.76
CA ALA A 13 33.92 5.68 42.77
C ALA A 13 32.83 4.58 42.66
N LEU A 14 32.17 4.24 43.80
CA LEU A 14 31.07 3.27 43.81
C LEU A 14 29.75 3.87 43.31
N ALA A 15 29.51 5.16 43.59
CA ALA A 15 28.33 5.87 43.07
C ALA A 15 28.43 6.03 41.54
N ASP A 16 29.62 6.37 41.03
CA ASP A 16 29.91 6.50 39.58
C ASP A 16 29.70 5.18 38.83
N GLU A 17 30.13 4.04 39.44
CA GLU A 17 29.91 2.71 38.85
C GLU A 17 28.42 2.33 38.77
N ALA A 18 27.62 2.69 39.76
CA ALA A 18 26.18 2.43 39.79
C ALA A 18 25.44 3.27 38.74
N ALA A 19 25.75 4.56 38.63
CA ALA A 19 25.16 5.45 37.62
C ALA A 19 25.52 5.01 36.22
N PHE A 20 26.76 4.55 35.99
CA PHE A 20 27.19 4.02 34.70
C PHE A 20 26.46 2.72 34.33
N LYS A 21 26.31 1.77 35.27
CA LYS A 21 25.54 0.53 35.02
C LYS A 21 24.08 0.82 34.72
N GLU A 22 23.48 1.82 35.38
CA GLU A 22 22.13 2.27 35.12
C GLU A 22 22.04 2.86 33.70
N LEU A 23 23.00 3.70 33.28
CA LEU A 23 23.08 4.27 31.94
C LEU A 23 23.17 3.19 30.86
N VAL A 24 24.05 2.19 31.03
CA VAL A 24 24.18 1.07 30.10
C VAL A 24 22.88 0.28 29.98
N THR A 25 22.23 0.01 31.11
CA THR A 25 20.95 -0.70 31.18
C THR A 25 19.86 0.09 30.46
N LEU A 26 19.83 1.40 30.63
CA LEU A 26 18.87 2.29 30.01
C LEU A 26 19.10 2.41 28.50
N ASN A 27 20.35 2.53 28.05
CA ASN A 27 20.73 2.53 26.65
C ASN A 27 20.30 1.25 25.92
N LYS A 28 20.49 0.08 26.56
CA LYS A 28 20.00 -1.20 26.03
C LYS A 28 18.49 -1.20 25.83
N LYS A 29 17.74 -0.71 26.81
CA LYS A 29 16.27 -0.62 26.73
C LYS A 29 15.85 0.32 25.59
N ILE A 30 16.50 1.49 25.46
CA ILE A 30 16.25 2.46 24.40
C ILE A 30 16.49 1.83 23.02
N LEU A 31 17.67 1.23 22.81
CA LEU A 31 18.02 0.60 21.52
C LEU A 31 17.08 -0.56 21.18
N THR A 32 16.74 -1.41 22.15
CA THR A 32 15.80 -2.51 21.97
C THR A 32 14.43 -2.00 21.54
N GLU A 33 13.92 -0.95 22.20
CA GLU A 33 12.63 -0.36 21.88
C GLU A 33 12.64 0.33 20.50
N GLN A 34 13.75 0.98 20.13
CA GLN A 34 13.95 1.56 18.79
C GLN A 34 13.91 0.49 17.70
N LEU A 35 14.59 -0.64 17.89
CA LEU A 35 14.56 -1.76 16.96
C LEU A 35 13.17 -2.37 16.83
N ASP A 36 12.45 -2.52 17.94
CA ASP A 36 11.07 -3.03 17.95
C ASP A 36 10.08 -2.09 17.24
N LEU A 37 10.25 -0.78 17.39
CA LEU A 37 9.48 0.21 16.63
C LEU A 37 9.78 0.14 15.13
N SER A 38 11.04 -0.11 14.76
CA SER A 38 11.44 -0.35 13.36
C SER A 38 10.76 -1.60 12.80
N VAL A 39 10.76 -2.71 13.55
CA VAL A 39 10.06 -3.95 13.17
C VAL A 39 8.56 -3.69 12.97
N THR A 40 7.95 -2.88 13.83
CA THR A 40 6.53 -2.51 13.67
C THR A 40 6.23 -1.83 12.32
N SER A 41 7.12 -0.96 11.85
CA SER A 41 7.01 -0.34 10.53
C SER A 41 7.15 -1.36 9.39
N LEU A 42 8.11 -2.28 9.52
CA LEU A 42 8.35 -3.35 8.54
C LEU A 42 7.21 -4.38 8.50
N ASP A 43 6.68 -4.79 9.64
CA ASP A 43 5.52 -5.67 9.74
C ASP A 43 4.30 -5.08 9.01
N MET A 44 4.09 -3.76 9.11
CA MET A 44 3.03 -3.07 8.38
C MET A 44 3.26 -3.09 6.87
N GLN A 45 4.50 -2.89 6.41
CA GLN A 45 4.86 -2.99 4.99
C GLN A 45 4.67 -4.42 4.49
N LEU A 46 5.11 -5.40 5.25
CA LEU A 46 5.00 -6.82 4.91
C LEU A 46 3.54 -7.27 4.86
N ALA A 47 2.72 -6.87 5.82
CA ALA A 47 1.28 -7.13 5.83
C ALA A 47 0.61 -6.54 4.60
N SER A 48 0.98 -5.31 4.20
CA SER A 48 0.49 -4.66 2.97
C SER A 48 0.95 -5.40 1.71
N ALA A 49 2.19 -5.90 1.67
CA ALA A 49 2.73 -6.64 0.54
C ALA A 49 2.13 -8.05 0.39
N ASN A 50 1.88 -8.75 1.51
CA ASN A 50 1.30 -10.10 1.53
C ASN A 50 -0.22 -10.12 1.28
N TYR A 51 -0.88 -8.99 1.44
CA TYR A 51 -2.32 -8.83 1.40
C TYR A 51 -2.97 -9.24 0.07
N HIS A 52 -2.20 -9.31 -1.03
CA HIS A 52 -2.76 -9.30 -2.38
C HIS A 52 -2.74 -10.62 -3.15
N LYS A 53 -2.21 -11.74 -2.63
CA LYS A 53 -1.92 -12.89 -3.48
C LYS A 53 -3.14 -13.56 -4.12
N TYR A 54 -4.21 -13.89 -3.36
CA TYR A 54 -5.43 -14.44 -4.01
C TYR A 54 -6.44 -13.37 -4.40
N ARG A 55 -6.41 -12.21 -3.75
CA ARG A 55 -7.29 -11.09 -4.05
C ARG A 55 -7.11 -10.59 -5.46
N LYS A 56 -5.86 -10.54 -5.92
CA LYS A 56 -5.50 -10.24 -7.29
C LYS A 56 -6.25 -11.13 -8.29
N TRP A 57 -6.34 -12.43 -8.02
CA TRP A 57 -7.03 -13.37 -8.91
C TRP A 57 -8.56 -13.24 -8.83
N ILE A 58 -9.13 -12.94 -7.66
CA ILE A 58 -10.55 -12.64 -7.54
C ILE A 58 -10.91 -11.38 -8.34
N ASP A 59 -10.09 -10.34 -8.22
CA ASP A 59 -10.29 -9.09 -8.96
C ASP A 59 -10.18 -9.31 -10.49
N TYR A 60 -9.11 -9.93 -10.94
CA TYR A 60 -8.94 -10.27 -12.36
C TYR A 60 -10.07 -11.15 -12.89
N GLY A 61 -10.42 -12.21 -12.17
CA GLY A 61 -11.50 -13.12 -12.57
C GLY A 61 -12.86 -12.41 -12.65
N GLY A 62 -13.15 -11.49 -11.72
CA GLY A 62 -14.35 -10.68 -11.77
C GLY A 62 -14.39 -9.71 -12.96
N GLN A 63 -13.27 -9.05 -13.24
CA GLN A 63 -13.15 -8.14 -14.40
C GLN A 63 -13.26 -8.90 -15.71
N GLU A 64 -12.58 -10.03 -15.84
CA GLU A 64 -12.64 -10.88 -17.04
C GLU A 64 -14.03 -11.46 -17.25
N ALA A 65 -14.73 -11.90 -16.21
CA ALA A 65 -16.11 -12.38 -16.31
C ALA A 65 -17.05 -11.27 -16.81
N SER A 66 -16.90 -10.04 -16.30
CA SER A 66 -17.67 -8.88 -16.75
C SER A 66 -17.40 -8.56 -18.22
N ALA A 67 -16.12 -8.50 -18.60
CA ALA A 67 -15.71 -8.22 -19.97
C ALA A 67 -16.19 -9.32 -20.93
N SER A 68 -15.98 -10.59 -20.61
CA SER A 68 -16.38 -11.74 -21.44
C SER A 68 -17.90 -11.79 -21.65
N GLY A 69 -18.70 -11.46 -20.62
CA GLY A 69 -20.15 -11.37 -20.75
C GLY A 69 -20.59 -10.34 -21.80
N PHE A 70 -19.96 -9.17 -21.83
CA PHE A 70 -20.24 -8.15 -22.85
C PHE A 70 -19.64 -8.46 -24.21
N LEU A 71 -18.51 -9.18 -24.26
CA LEU A 71 -17.96 -9.69 -25.50
C LEU A 71 -18.96 -10.64 -26.20
N VAL A 72 -19.52 -11.59 -25.45
CA VAL A 72 -20.56 -12.49 -25.95
C VAL A 72 -21.79 -11.71 -26.43
N ALA A 73 -22.25 -10.72 -25.64
CA ALA A 73 -23.37 -9.88 -26.02
C ALA A 73 -23.10 -9.09 -27.34
N GLY A 74 -21.90 -8.55 -27.49
CA GLY A 74 -21.48 -7.84 -28.69
C GLY A 74 -21.40 -8.74 -29.92
N ILE A 75 -20.80 -9.93 -29.79
CA ILE A 75 -20.68 -10.91 -30.89
C ILE A 75 -22.07 -11.35 -31.38
N VAL A 76 -22.93 -11.80 -30.45
CA VAL A 76 -24.29 -12.24 -30.81
C VAL A 76 -25.13 -11.07 -31.33
N GLY A 77 -24.95 -9.87 -30.74
CA GLY A 77 -25.61 -8.66 -31.25
C GLY A 77 -25.19 -8.32 -32.68
N THR A 78 -23.89 -8.42 -32.99
CA THR A 78 -23.37 -8.20 -34.34
C THR A 78 -23.86 -9.26 -35.30
N ASP A 79 -23.84 -10.53 -34.90
CA ASP A 79 -24.37 -11.62 -35.73
C ASP A 79 -25.85 -11.43 -36.03
N GLN A 80 -26.70 -11.29 -35.03
CA GLN A 80 -28.16 -11.24 -35.22
C GLN A 80 -28.63 -9.94 -35.87
N ILE A 81 -28.07 -8.79 -35.51
CA ILE A 81 -28.48 -7.49 -36.05
C ILE A 81 -27.76 -7.21 -37.38
N GLY A 82 -26.48 -7.54 -37.48
CA GLY A 82 -25.62 -7.27 -38.65
C GLY A 82 -26.04 -8.09 -39.87
N HIS A 83 -26.26 -9.39 -39.72
CA HIS A 83 -26.75 -10.25 -40.81
C HIS A 83 -28.18 -9.93 -41.23
N ASN A 84 -29.00 -9.33 -40.37
CA ASN A 84 -30.40 -9.01 -40.64
C ASN A 84 -30.64 -7.50 -40.85
N ILE A 85 -29.63 -6.74 -41.27
CA ILE A 85 -29.79 -5.28 -41.54
C ILE A 85 -30.89 -5.03 -42.54
N ASP A 86 -30.95 -5.79 -43.62
CA ASP A 86 -31.91 -5.63 -44.70
C ASP A 86 -33.23 -6.35 -44.39
N THR A 87 -33.25 -7.27 -43.46
CA THR A 87 -34.43 -8.06 -43.03
C THR A 87 -34.64 -7.92 -41.50
N PRO A 88 -34.96 -6.72 -40.99
CA PRO A 88 -34.98 -6.48 -39.52
C PRO A 88 -35.95 -7.35 -38.75
N LEU A 89 -37.00 -7.84 -39.38
CA LEU A 89 -38.00 -8.72 -38.79
C LEU A 89 -37.48 -10.15 -38.52
N LYS A 90 -36.37 -10.54 -39.15
CA LYS A 90 -35.74 -11.86 -38.95
C LYS A 90 -34.77 -11.91 -37.76
N VAL A 91 -34.54 -10.78 -37.08
CA VAL A 91 -33.70 -10.74 -35.88
C VAL A 91 -34.26 -11.65 -34.77
N ASN A 92 -33.46 -12.62 -34.36
CA ASN A 92 -33.85 -13.54 -33.31
C ASN A 92 -33.72 -12.90 -31.91
N LYS A 93 -34.84 -12.39 -31.39
CA LYS A 93 -34.88 -11.73 -30.09
C LYS A 93 -34.47 -12.66 -28.93
N ASN A 94 -34.75 -13.96 -29.03
CA ASN A 94 -34.37 -14.92 -27.97
C ASN A 94 -32.85 -15.10 -27.87
N SER A 95 -32.16 -15.09 -29.01
CA SER A 95 -30.68 -15.10 -29.02
C SER A 95 -30.10 -13.86 -28.38
N LEU A 96 -30.67 -12.66 -28.68
CA LEU A 96 -30.29 -11.41 -28.02
C LEU A 96 -30.58 -11.41 -26.53
N VAL A 97 -31.71 -11.97 -26.09
CA VAL A 97 -32.03 -12.14 -24.67
C VAL A 97 -30.97 -12.99 -23.95
N LYS A 98 -30.56 -14.12 -24.55
CA LYS A 98 -29.53 -14.99 -23.98
C LYS A 98 -28.18 -14.26 -23.89
N ALA A 99 -27.81 -13.51 -24.90
CA ALA A 99 -26.58 -12.73 -24.93
C ALA A 99 -26.58 -11.62 -23.87
N LEU A 100 -27.68 -10.90 -23.71
CA LEU A 100 -27.82 -9.87 -22.66
C LEU A 100 -27.84 -10.48 -21.24
N ASN A 101 -28.39 -11.70 -21.09
CA ASN A 101 -28.26 -12.43 -19.83
C ASN A 101 -26.80 -12.78 -19.52
N ALA A 102 -25.99 -13.17 -20.51
CA ALA A 102 -24.56 -13.39 -20.30
C ALA A 102 -23.83 -12.10 -19.88
N GLY A 103 -24.13 -10.96 -20.53
CA GLY A 103 -23.59 -9.65 -20.11
C GLY A 103 -23.99 -9.28 -18.69
N MET A 104 -25.26 -9.48 -18.34
CA MET A 104 -25.76 -9.22 -16.98
C MET A 104 -25.12 -10.14 -15.94
N ALA A 105 -24.99 -11.43 -16.24
CA ALA A 105 -24.32 -12.40 -15.35
C ALA A 105 -22.85 -12.02 -15.11
N GLY A 106 -22.13 -11.66 -16.17
CA GLY A 106 -20.75 -11.20 -16.07
C GLY A 106 -20.60 -9.97 -15.16
N THR A 107 -21.48 -8.97 -15.31
CA THR A 107 -21.45 -7.77 -14.43
C THR A 107 -21.81 -8.09 -12.99
N ILE A 108 -22.73 -9.01 -12.73
CA ILE A 108 -23.05 -9.46 -11.37
C ILE A 108 -21.84 -10.16 -10.74
N VAL A 109 -21.14 -11.02 -11.49
CA VAL A 109 -19.90 -11.65 -11.02
C VAL A 109 -18.83 -10.58 -10.72
N GLY A 110 -18.65 -9.60 -11.61
CA GLY A 110 -17.73 -8.48 -11.40
C GLY A 110 -18.07 -7.67 -10.14
N ALA A 111 -19.34 -7.29 -9.97
CA ALA A 111 -19.80 -6.57 -8.78
C ALA A 111 -19.56 -7.39 -7.50
N SER A 112 -19.85 -8.70 -7.53
CA SER A 112 -19.65 -9.61 -6.39
C SER A 112 -18.17 -9.76 -6.04
N ALA A 113 -17.30 -9.87 -7.05
CA ALA A 113 -15.85 -9.91 -6.85
C ALA A 113 -15.34 -8.64 -6.14
N SER A 114 -15.73 -7.46 -6.60
CA SER A 114 -15.34 -6.20 -6.00
C SER A 114 -15.94 -5.97 -4.62
N ALA A 115 -17.20 -6.35 -4.40
CA ALA A 115 -17.83 -6.31 -3.08
C ALA A 115 -17.13 -7.24 -2.09
N SER A 116 -16.74 -8.45 -2.54
CA SER A 116 -15.97 -9.39 -1.70
C SER A 116 -14.62 -8.82 -1.26
N GLN A 117 -13.95 -8.03 -2.12
CA GLN A 117 -12.70 -7.32 -1.75
C GLN A 117 -12.93 -6.35 -0.60
N ILE A 118 -14.00 -5.54 -0.67
CA ILE A 118 -14.35 -4.59 0.40
C ILE A 118 -14.66 -5.34 1.71
N LEU A 119 -15.41 -6.44 1.64
CA LEU A 119 -15.73 -7.26 2.81
C LEU A 119 -14.47 -7.90 3.41
N MET A 120 -13.57 -8.44 2.57
CA MET A 120 -12.31 -9.00 3.01
C MET A 120 -11.42 -7.92 3.66
N ASP A 121 -11.42 -6.69 3.15
CA ASP A 121 -10.73 -5.55 3.78
C ASP A 121 -11.28 -5.27 5.18
N GLY A 122 -12.60 -5.28 5.31
CA GLY A 122 -13.27 -5.12 6.60
C GLY A 122 -12.89 -6.23 7.60
N VAL A 123 -12.98 -7.49 7.18
CA VAL A 123 -12.63 -8.66 8.03
C VAL A 123 -11.14 -8.63 8.41
N ASP A 124 -10.24 -8.41 7.46
CA ASP A 124 -8.81 -8.35 7.76
C ASP A 124 -8.45 -7.19 8.70
N SER A 125 -9.16 -6.07 8.61
CA SER A 125 -8.97 -4.94 9.53
C SER A 125 -9.32 -5.30 10.97
N ILE A 126 -10.22 -6.25 11.17
CA ILE A 126 -10.66 -6.74 12.50
C ILE A 126 -9.75 -7.87 12.98
N VAL A 127 -9.45 -8.84 12.11
CA VAL A 127 -8.73 -10.09 12.48
C VAL A 127 -7.22 -9.87 12.52
N ARG A 128 -6.65 -9.17 11.54
CA ARG A 128 -5.20 -8.98 11.43
C ARG A 128 -4.76 -7.66 12.07
N LYS A 129 -4.60 -7.67 13.40
CA LYS A 129 -4.16 -6.50 14.18
C LYS A 129 -2.86 -5.89 13.66
N LYS A 130 -1.89 -6.70 13.21
CA LYS A 130 -0.60 -6.25 12.66
C LYS A 130 -0.71 -5.50 11.31
N GLY A 131 -1.74 -5.78 10.51
CA GLY A 131 -1.96 -5.13 9.20
C GLY A 131 -2.91 -3.93 9.24
N ASN A 132 -3.58 -3.67 10.36
CA ASN A 132 -4.50 -2.54 10.48
C ASN A 132 -3.75 -1.24 10.82
N PRO A 133 -3.66 -0.26 9.90
CA PRO A 133 -2.87 0.96 10.11
C PRO A 133 -3.33 1.75 11.34
N ARG A 134 -4.62 1.73 11.68
CA ARG A 134 -5.14 2.46 12.84
C ARG A 134 -4.66 1.85 14.15
N ILE A 135 -4.67 0.51 14.25
CA ILE A 135 -4.21 -0.23 15.43
C ILE A 135 -2.69 -0.08 15.56
N VAL A 136 -1.98 -0.31 14.44
CA VAL A 136 -0.52 -0.16 14.40
C VAL A 136 -0.09 1.24 14.82
N ARG A 137 -0.74 2.29 14.29
CA ARG A 137 -0.47 3.68 14.69
C ARG A 137 -0.68 3.92 16.18
N LYS A 138 -1.80 3.43 16.74
CA LYS A 138 -2.08 3.60 18.18
C LYS A 138 -1.00 2.95 19.04
N ASN A 139 -0.60 1.73 18.67
CA ASN A 139 0.43 1.00 19.39
C ASN A 139 1.81 1.64 19.24
N PHE A 140 2.16 2.06 18.02
CA PHE A 140 3.41 2.77 17.74
C PHE A 140 3.53 4.05 18.59
N LEU A 141 2.52 4.91 18.58
CA LEU A 141 2.52 6.16 19.36
C LEU A 141 2.59 5.92 20.87
N LYS A 142 1.96 4.85 21.37
CA LYS A 142 2.06 4.47 22.79
C LYS A 142 3.50 4.05 23.16
N ARG A 143 4.11 3.21 22.32
CA ARG A 143 5.50 2.77 22.54
C ARG A 143 6.50 3.91 22.38
N LEU A 144 6.30 4.76 21.38
CA LEU A 144 7.12 5.96 21.16
C LEU A 144 7.12 6.87 22.40
N SER A 145 5.96 7.09 23.01
CA SER A 145 5.89 7.86 24.27
C SER A 145 6.72 7.22 25.40
N GLY A 146 6.76 5.89 25.47
CA GLY A 146 7.63 5.17 26.41
C GLY A 146 9.11 5.34 26.08
N LEU A 147 9.47 5.29 24.79
CA LEU A 147 10.83 5.56 24.32
C LEU A 147 11.27 6.99 24.66
N ASP A 148 10.42 7.99 24.38
CA ASP A 148 10.71 9.39 24.69
C ASP A 148 10.95 9.59 26.20
N GLN A 149 10.17 8.92 27.07
CA GLN A 149 10.40 8.94 28.52
C GLN A 149 11.76 8.32 28.92
N MET A 150 12.15 7.22 28.28
CA MET A 150 13.46 6.60 28.55
C MET A 150 14.61 7.51 28.10
N ILE A 151 14.50 8.16 26.95
CA ILE A 151 15.49 9.14 26.46
C ILE A 151 15.60 10.33 27.42
N GLU A 152 14.48 10.86 27.90
CA GLU A 152 14.48 11.95 28.89
C GLU A 152 15.08 11.52 30.25
N THR A 153 14.79 10.29 30.69
CA THR A 153 15.41 9.72 31.92
C THR A 153 16.92 9.62 31.72
N ARG A 154 17.40 9.17 30.58
CA ARG A 154 18.82 9.13 30.24
C ARG A 154 19.46 10.52 30.30
N LYS A 155 18.83 11.53 29.70
CA LYS A 155 19.34 12.92 29.74
C LYS A 155 19.45 13.44 31.14
N LYS A 156 18.49 13.14 32.03
CA LYS A 156 18.53 13.53 33.43
C LYS A 156 19.64 12.80 34.17
N LEU A 157 19.79 11.49 34.00
CA LEU A 157 20.85 10.69 34.62
C LEU A 157 22.24 11.26 34.26
N VAL A 158 22.50 11.50 32.98
CA VAL A 158 23.75 12.10 32.48
C VAL A 158 23.97 13.50 33.07
N ALA A 159 22.93 14.34 33.18
CA ALA A 159 23.06 15.69 33.70
C ALA A 159 23.31 15.73 35.22
N THR A 160 22.95 14.67 35.96
CA THR A 160 23.12 14.60 37.41
C THR A 160 24.53 14.19 37.81
N ASP A 161 25.23 13.45 36.93
CA ASP A 161 26.58 12.95 37.19
C ASP A 161 27.61 13.77 36.38
N PRO A 162 28.54 14.50 37.04
CA PRO A 162 29.53 15.37 36.36
C PRO A 162 30.48 14.59 35.43
N ASP A 163 30.84 13.36 35.75
CA ASP A 163 31.75 12.53 34.96
C ASP A 163 31.06 12.04 33.69
N LEU A 164 29.81 11.61 33.81
CA LEU A 164 28.99 11.26 32.66
C LEU A 164 28.71 12.46 31.77
N ALA A 165 28.43 13.62 32.35
CA ALA A 165 28.16 14.86 31.64
C ALA A 165 29.36 15.40 30.84
N SER A 166 30.59 15.17 31.37
CA SER A 166 31.85 15.63 30.75
C SER A 166 32.30 14.73 29.60
N SER A 167 31.82 13.49 29.51
CA SER A 167 32.23 12.51 28.50
C SER A 167 31.68 12.86 27.12
N LYS A 168 32.59 13.11 26.15
CA LYS A 168 32.24 13.31 24.74
C LYS A 168 31.58 12.06 24.14
N LEU A 169 31.97 10.89 24.59
CA LEU A 169 31.42 9.61 24.12
C LEU A 169 29.94 9.49 24.47
N ILE A 170 29.57 9.74 25.72
CA ILE A 170 28.19 9.68 26.22
C ILE A 170 27.31 10.75 25.55
N ALA A 171 27.87 11.94 25.33
CA ALA A 171 27.18 13.02 24.62
C ALA A 171 26.90 12.65 23.14
N SER A 172 27.90 12.11 22.42
CA SER A 172 27.76 11.69 21.03
C SER A 172 26.79 10.51 20.87
N GLU A 173 26.79 9.57 21.82
CA GLU A 173 25.80 8.49 21.88
C GLU A 173 24.38 9.04 22.05
N GLY A 174 24.20 10.02 22.95
CA GLY A 174 22.90 10.66 23.14
C GLY A 174 22.36 11.28 21.86
N LYS A 175 23.20 12.02 21.12
CA LYS A 175 22.83 12.57 19.79
C LYS A 175 22.42 11.48 18.81
N LEU A 176 23.15 10.36 18.80
CA LEU A 176 22.81 9.24 17.90
C LEU A 176 21.48 8.58 18.26
N LEU A 177 21.19 8.39 19.56
CA LEU A 177 19.90 7.84 20.01
C LEU A 177 18.73 8.75 19.62
N ASP A 178 18.88 10.07 19.74
CA ASP A 178 17.88 11.05 19.28
C ASP A 178 17.72 10.99 17.75
N ALA A 179 18.81 10.93 16.99
CA ALA A 179 18.78 10.82 15.53
C ALA A 179 18.13 9.51 15.03
N LEU A 180 18.39 8.37 15.71
CA LEU A 180 17.74 7.09 15.44
C LEU A 180 16.22 7.15 15.73
N ARG A 181 15.82 7.79 16.81
CA ARG A 181 14.40 8.03 17.14
C ARG A 181 13.71 8.78 15.99
N ASP A 182 14.30 9.86 15.51
CA ASP A 182 13.73 10.68 14.43
C ASP A 182 13.67 9.91 13.10
N MET A 183 14.67 9.07 12.83
CA MET A 183 14.68 8.18 11.69
C MET A 183 13.52 7.19 11.72
N ILE A 184 13.31 6.51 12.84
CA ILE A 184 12.23 5.54 13.03
C ILE A 184 10.86 6.22 12.89
N CYS A 185 10.70 7.42 13.45
CA CYS A 185 9.48 8.21 13.31
C CYS A 185 9.23 8.60 11.86
N THR A 186 10.26 9.03 11.13
CA THR A 186 10.17 9.40 9.71
C THR A 186 9.81 8.21 8.83
N GLU A 187 10.40 7.05 9.09
CA GLU A 187 10.08 5.82 8.37
C GLU A 187 8.66 5.36 8.61
N PHE A 188 8.25 5.34 9.87
CA PHE A 188 6.87 5.01 10.23
C PHE A 188 5.89 5.97 9.57
N TYR A 189 6.16 7.27 9.61
CA TYR A 189 5.37 8.29 8.96
C TYR A 189 5.20 8.02 7.47
N LYS A 190 6.31 7.82 6.74
CA LYS A 190 6.27 7.53 5.30
C LYS A 190 5.49 6.25 5.00
N THR A 191 5.76 5.19 5.75
CA THR A 191 5.10 3.88 5.60
C THR A 191 3.60 3.99 5.87
N TYR A 192 3.22 4.62 6.98
CA TYR A 192 1.81 4.79 7.36
C TYR A 192 1.03 5.58 6.30
N CYS A 193 1.57 6.70 5.85
CA CYS A 193 0.94 7.53 4.83
C CYS A 193 0.77 6.78 3.51
N TYR A 194 1.79 6.01 3.11
CA TYR A 194 1.76 5.18 1.91
C TYR A 194 0.72 4.05 2.00
N VAL A 195 0.73 3.26 3.06
CA VAL A 195 -0.21 2.14 3.25
C VAL A 195 -1.65 2.65 3.33
N THR A 196 -1.86 3.77 4.01
CA THR A 196 -3.21 4.37 4.13
C THR A 196 -3.71 4.94 2.81
N ASP A 197 -2.84 5.60 2.02
CA ASP A 197 -3.14 6.06 0.66
C ASP A 197 -3.58 4.88 -0.23
N ALA A 198 -2.78 3.82 -0.25
CA ALA A 198 -3.05 2.62 -1.03
C ALA A 198 -4.39 1.96 -0.65
N GLN A 199 -4.66 1.80 0.65
CA GLN A 199 -5.91 1.19 1.14
C GLN A 199 -7.14 2.03 0.78
N VAL A 200 -7.10 3.34 0.99
CA VAL A 200 -8.23 4.22 0.66
C VAL A 200 -8.47 4.26 -0.85
N SER A 201 -7.40 4.40 -1.64
CA SER A 201 -7.51 4.34 -3.11
C SER A 201 -8.17 3.04 -3.57
N GLN A 202 -7.76 1.93 -3.01
CA GLN A 202 -8.27 0.60 -3.38
C GLN A 202 -9.72 0.40 -2.96
N THR A 203 -10.09 0.78 -1.74
CA THR A 203 -11.48 0.68 -1.26
C THR A 203 -12.42 1.54 -2.10
N VAL A 204 -12.03 2.77 -2.43
CA VAL A 204 -12.80 3.66 -3.30
C VAL A 204 -12.92 3.09 -4.71
N PHE A 205 -11.82 2.51 -5.25
CA PHE A 205 -11.85 1.86 -6.57
C PHE A 205 -12.86 0.71 -6.59
N TYR A 206 -12.81 -0.21 -5.62
CA TYR A 206 -13.78 -1.31 -5.56
C TYR A 206 -15.22 -0.84 -5.35
N GLY A 207 -15.44 0.22 -4.56
CA GLY A 207 -16.78 0.81 -4.42
C GLY A 207 -17.32 1.35 -5.75
N LEU A 208 -16.50 2.04 -6.51
CA LEU A 208 -16.86 2.50 -7.87
C LEU A 208 -17.01 1.35 -8.84
N ASP A 209 -16.23 0.28 -8.70
CA ASP A 209 -16.34 -0.92 -9.52
C ASP A 209 -17.66 -1.67 -9.27
N VAL A 210 -18.10 -1.78 -8.03
CA VAL A 210 -19.45 -2.28 -7.70
C VAL A 210 -20.51 -1.41 -8.36
N ALA A 211 -20.40 -0.09 -8.25
CA ALA A 211 -21.37 0.84 -8.83
C ALA A 211 -21.43 0.73 -10.36
N ARG A 212 -20.27 0.66 -11.06
CA ARG A 212 -20.23 0.50 -12.53
C ARG A 212 -20.86 -0.80 -12.99
N ASN A 213 -20.51 -1.92 -12.32
CA ASN A 213 -21.03 -3.23 -12.70
C ASN A 213 -22.55 -3.33 -12.41
N THR A 214 -23.02 -2.73 -11.30
CA THR A 214 -24.44 -2.66 -10.99
C THR A 214 -25.20 -1.84 -12.04
N THR A 215 -24.70 -0.67 -12.41
CA THR A 215 -25.32 0.16 -13.46
C THR A 215 -25.28 -0.51 -14.82
N GLY A 216 -24.22 -1.25 -15.14
CA GLY A 216 -24.10 -2.09 -16.33
C GLY A 216 -25.13 -3.24 -16.36
N ALA A 217 -25.34 -3.92 -15.22
CA ALA A 217 -26.36 -4.96 -15.10
C ALA A 217 -27.77 -4.41 -15.26
N ILE A 218 -28.08 -3.24 -14.67
CA ILE A 218 -29.36 -2.55 -14.87
C ILE A 218 -29.54 -2.19 -16.34
N GLY A 219 -28.51 -1.62 -16.98
CA GLY A 219 -28.52 -1.28 -18.39
C GLY A 219 -28.84 -2.50 -19.28
N ALA A 220 -28.18 -3.62 -19.06
CA ALA A 220 -28.43 -4.86 -19.76
C ALA A 220 -29.85 -5.42 -19.53
N GLY A 221 -30.34 -5.36 -18.27
CA GLY A 221 -31.69 -5.77 -17.92
C GLY A 221 -32.79 -4.89 -18.57
N VAL A 222 -32.58 -3.58 -18.61
CA VAL A 222 -33.49 -2.65 -19.30
C VAL A 222 -33.41 -2.82 -20.80
N LEU A 223 -32.21 -3.02 -21.37
CA LEU A 223 -32.02 -3.30 -22.79
C LEU A 223 -32.72 -4.61 -23.22
N LYS A 224 -32.64 -5.64 -22.40
CA LYS A 224 -33.40 -6.88 -22.63
C LYS A 224 -34.90 -6.64 -22.73
N ARG A 225 -35.46 -5.80 -21.85
CA ARG A 225 -36.86 -5.42 -21.89
C ARG A 225 -37.19 -4.56 -23.12
N SER A 226 -36.26 -3.72 -23.57
CA SER A 226 -36.44 -2.85 -24.74
C SER A 226 -36.58 -3.62 -26.06
N LEU A 227 -36.11 -4.86 -26.11
CA LEU A 227 -36.36 -5.74 -27.29
C LEU A 227 -37.87 -5.98 -27.55
N PHE A 228 -38.69 -5.87 -26.48
CA PHE A 228 -40.14 -6.02 -26.53
C PHE A 228 -40.89 -4.70 -26.34
N LYS A 229 -40.26 -3.71 -25.72
CA LYS A 229 -40.77 -2.35 -25.47
C LYS A 229 -39.72 -1.32 -25.89
N PRO A 230 -39.68 -0.93 -27.20
CA PRO A 230 -38.61 -0.08 -27.74
C PRO A 230 -38.44 1.26 -27.03
N ASP A 231 -39.46 1.79 -26.38
CA ASP A 231 -39.45 3.07 -25.63
C ASP A 231 -38.50 3.03 -24.45
N LEU A 232 -38.09 1.84 -23.98
CA LEU A 232 -37.11 1.67 -22.91
C LEU A 232 -35.65 1.77 -23.40
N THR A 233 -35.41 1.81 -24.73
CA THR A 233 -34.05 1.88 -25.30
C THR A 233 -33.24 3.07 -24.81
N PRO A 234 -33.78 4.31 -24.73
CA PRO A 234 -33.03 5.44 -24.20
C PRO A 234 -32.63 5.26 -22.75
N ALA A 235 -33.51 4.69 -21.93
CA ALA A 235 -33.20 4.43 -20.52
C ALA A 235 -32.05 3.41 -20.36
N ALA A 236 -32.09 2.32 -21.16
CA ALA A 236 -31.01 1.33 -21.19
C ALA A 236 -29.65 1.96 -21.56
N ASN A 237 -29.65 2.75 -22.62
CA ASN A 237 -28.45 3.42 -23.11
C ASN A 237 -27.91 4.44 -22.10
N THR A 238 -28.80 5.14 -21.36
CA THR A 238 -28.38 6.05 -20.29
C THR A 238 -27.66 5.30 -19.18
N TRP A 239 -28.14 4.13 -18.78
CA TRP A 239 -27.47 3.30 -17.78
C TRP A 239 -26.07 2.85 -18.23
N PHE A 240 -25.90 2.49 -19.50
CA PHE A 240 -24.58 2.18 -20.05
C PHE A 240 -23.67 3.40 -20.07
N MET A 241 -24.18 4.60 -20.41
CA MET A 241 -23.39 5.84 -20.34
C MET A 241 -22.93 6.13 -18.91
N VAL A 242 -23.81 5.96 -17.93
CA VAL A 242 -23.46 6.12 -16.51
C VAL A 242 -22.39 5.12 -16.09
N SER A 243 -22.56 3.83 -16.44
CA SER A 243 -21.55 2.79 -16.19
C SER A 243 -20.20 3.15 -16.83
N GLY A 244 -20.21 3.61 -18.07
CA GLY A 244 -19.01 4.05 -18.79
C GLY A 244 -18.30 5.23 -18.13
N ALA A 245 -19.06 6.25 -17.74
CA ALA A 245 -18.52 7.42 -17.04
C ALA A 245 -17.88 7.04 -15.70
N ILE A 246 -18.55 6.21 -14.90
CA ILE A 246 -17.99 5.67 -13.64
C ILE A 246 -16.70 4.92 -13.92
N THR A 247 -16.68 4.06 -14.94
CA THR A 247 -15.51 3.24 -15.29
C THR A 247 -14.31 4.09 -15.66
N ILE A 248 -14.48 5.11 -16.49
CA ILE A 248 -13.38 6.03 -16.86
C ILE A 248 -12.92 6.84 -15.65
N GLY A 249 -13.86 7.31 -14.83
CA GLY A 249 -13.57 8.15 -13.68
C GLY A 249 -12.96 7.41 -12.50
N ALA A 250 -13.24 6.11 -12.34
CA ALA A 250 -12.88 5.33 -11.16
C ALA A 250 -11.38 5.39 -10.79
N PRO A 251 -10.41 5.22 -11.72
CA PRO A 251 -8.99 5.30 -11.37
C PRO A 251 -8.54 6.70 -10.92
N TRP A 252 -9.19 7.74 -11.44
CA TRP A 252 -8.87 9.12 -11.09
C TRP A 252 -9.45 9.51 -9.74
N VAL A 253 -10.72 9.18 -9.51
CA VAL A 253 -11.42 9.44 -8.24
C VAL A 253 -10.76 8.67 -7.09
N SER A 254 -10.45 7.40 -7.29
CA SER A 254 -9.77 6.58 -6.28
C SER A 254 -8.38 7.11 -5.93
N SER A 255 -7.57 7.45 -6.94
CA SER A 255 -6.25 8.05 -6.74
C SER A 255 -6.34 9.42 -6.05
N GLY A 256 -7.34 10.23 -6.40
CA GLY A 256 -7.62 11.51 -5.75
C GLY A 256 -7.99 11.35 -4.28
N ALA A 257 -8.87 10.40 -3.97
CA ALA A 257 -9.29 10.10 -2.60
C ALA A 257 -8.10 9.64 -1.74
N GLY A 258 -7.23 8.77 -2.25
CA GLY A 258 -6.01 8.34 -1.57
C GLY A 258 -5.11 9.52 -1.25
N LYS A 259 -4.81 10.38 -2.24
CA LYS A 259 -3.96 11.57 -2.06
C LYS A 259 -4.52 12.56 -1.04
N ILE A 260 -5.83 12.78 -1.05
CA ILE A 260 -6.50 13.66 -0.06
C ILE A 260 -6.33 13.05 1.35
N TRP A 261 -6.60 11.76 1.48
CA TRP A 261 -6.47 11.07 2.76
C TRP A 261 -5.03 11.02 3.26
N ARG A 262 -4.08 10.81 2.35
CA ARG A 262 -2.66 10.91 2.64
C ARG A 262 -2.30 12.27 3.23
N LYS A 263 -2.69 13.38 2.61
CA LYS A 263 -2.44 14.74 3.14
C LYS A 263 -3.04 14.94 4.53
N VAL A 264 -4.24 14.41 4.79
CA VAL A 264 -4.88 14.45 6.12
C VAL A 264 -4.07 13.63 7.14
N ALA A 265 -3.63 12.43 6.75
CA ALA A 265 -2.80 11.57 7.59
C ALA A 265 -1.44 12.20 7.89
N GLU A 266 -0.78 12.77 6.86
CA GLU A 266 0.47 13.51 6.97
C GLU A 266 0.37 14.64 7.99
N LYS A 267 -0.59 15.54 7.83
CA LYS A 267 -0.77 16.69 8.73
C LYS A 267 -1.02 16.29 10.19
N ARG A 268 -1.80 15.20 10.40
CA ARG A 268 -2.12 14.71 11.76
C ARG A 268 -0.94 14.01 12.42
N LEU A 269 -0.17 13.25 11.65
CA LEU A 269 0.92 12.45 12.20
C LEU A 269 2.19 13.27 12.39
N GLN A 270 2.53 14.17 11.46
CA GLN A 270 3.67 15.06 11.55
C GLN A 270 3.65 15.88 12.86
N LYS A 271 2.49 16.43 13.21
CA LYS A 271 2.33 17.18 14.47
C LYS A 271 2.54 16.32 15.75
N ARG A 272 2.28 14.99 15.65
CA ARG A 272 2.38 14.08 16.81
C ARG A 272 3.75 13.45 16.97
N LEU A 273 4.51 13.35 15.89
CA LEU A 273 5.84 12.72 15.86
C LEU A 273 6.96 13.73 16.10
N ASP A 274 6.63 15.04 16.10
CA ASP A 274 7.59 16.13 16.25
C ASP A 274 8.80 15.98 15.30
N LEU A 275 8.49 15.81 14.01
CA LEU A 275 9.52 15.57 13.00
C LEU A 275 10.23 16.88 12.66
N SER A 276 11.53 16.95 12.92
CA SER A 276 12.43 17.93 12.31
C SER A 276 12.46 17.68 10.79
N GLY A 277 12.28 18.71 9.98
CA GLY A 277 12.26 18.56 8.51
C GLY A 277 13.62 18.28 7.86
N GLU A 278 14.63 17.90 8.63
CA GLU A 278 16.00 17.65 8.18
C GLU A 278 16.18 16.29 7.49
N PRO A 279 17.19 16.13 6.61
CA PRO A 279 17.54 14.86 5.99
C PRO A 279 18.06 13.88 7.05
N VAL A 280 17.15 13.05 7.55
CA VAL A 280 17.34 12.21 8.75
C VAL A 280 18.47 11.17 8.58
N VAL A 281 18.68 10.67 7.36
CA VAL A 281 19.72 9.65 7.09
C VAL A 281 21.12 10.27 7.20
N GLU A 282 21.33 11.44 6.60
CA GLU A 282 22.60 12.19 6.68
C GLU A 282 22.90 12.58 8.13
N HIS A 283 21.89 12.93 8.91
CA HIS A 283 22.04 13.27 10.32
C HIS A 283 22.48 12.05 11.15
N VAL A 284 21.88 10.88 10.95
CA VAL A 284 22.31 9.63 11.63
C VAL A 284 23.75 9.29 11.27
N LEU A 285 24.15 9.43 9.99
CA LEU A 285 25.53 9.17 9.55
C LEU A 285 26.53 10.14 10.19
N ALA A 286 26.17 11.41 10.30
CA ALA A 286 27.02 12.43 10.97
C ALA A 286 27.18 12.12 12.46
N CYS A 287 26.10 11.84 13.19
CA CYS A 287 26.15 11.45 14.61
C CYS A 287 26.98 10.18 14.83
N ARG A 288 26.88 9.21 13.93
CA ARG A 288 27.68 7.98 13.97
C ARG A 288 29.18 8.26 13.78
N LYS A 289 29.53 9.17 12.88
CA LYS A 289 30.92 9.59 12.69
C LYS A 289 31.45 10.27 13.94
N GLU A 290 30.66 11.21 14.53
CA GLU A 290 31.02 11.85 15.80
C GLU A 290 31.23 10.82 16.93
N LEU A 291 30.36 9.80 17.04
CA LEU A 291 30.49 8.73 18.03
C LEU A 291 31.80 7.96 17.84
N ARG A 292 32.16 7.58 16.61
CA ARG A 292 33.42 6.88 16.32
C ARG A 292 34.67 7.72 16.64
N GLU A 293 34.60 9.02 16.41
CA GLU A 293 35.69 9.94 16.75
C GLU A 293 35.81 10.12 18.26
N ALA A 294 34.67 10.24 18.96
CA ALA A 294 34.62 10.32 20.42
C ALA A 294 35.17 9.04 21.08
N MET A 295 34.85 7.84 20.55
CA MET A 295 35.41 6.57 21.00
C MET A 295 36.94 6.52 20.96
N LYS A 296 37.54 7.09 19.90
CA LYS A 296 39.00 7.12 19.74
C LYS A 296 39.67 8.12 20.69
N SER A 297 38.95 9.18 21.05
CA SER A 297 39.46 10.27 21.88
C SER A 297 39.14 10.14 23.38
N GLU A 298 38.35 9.14 23.79
CA GLU A 298 37.99 8.94 25.19
C GLU A 298 39.21 8.53 26.00
N GLN A 299 39.52 9.32 27.01
CA GLN A 299 40.70 9.16 27.91
C GLN A 299 40.36 8.47 29.22
N ASN A 300 39.09 8.45 29.59
CA ASN A 300 38.65 7.79 30.80
C ASN A 300 38.60 6.27 30.64
N GLU A 301 39.62 5.57 31.14
CA GLU A 301 39.73 4.12 31.02
C GLU A 301 38.58 3.38 31.70
N SER A 302 38.00 3.93 32.76
CA SER A 302 36.84 3.35 33.42
C SER A 302 35.61 3.34 32.50
N ILE A 303 35.31 4.46 31.82
CA ILE A 303 34.24 4.54 30.85
C ILE A 303 34.54 3.61 29.66
N LYS A 304 35.78 3.60 29.20
CA LYS A 304 36.20 2.82 28.03
C LYS A 304 36.17 1.30 28.29
N ASN A 305 36.52 0.87 29.51
CA ASN A 305 36.59 -0.55 29.89
C ASN A 305 35.25 -1.12 30.34
N MET A 306 34.37 -0.31 30.93
CA MET A 306 33.06 -0.75 31.39
C MET A 306 31.98 -0.65 30.29
N TYR A 307 32.17 0.21 29.28
CA TYR A 307 31.20 0.43 28.24
C TYR A 307 31.44 -0.53 27.08
N PRO A 308 30.50 -1.40 26.71
CA PRO A 308 30.64 -2.30 25.59
C PRO A 308 30.47 -1.56 24.25
N VAL A 309 31.32 -0.57 24.04
CA VAL A 309 31.25 0.39 22.93
C VAL A 309 31.40 -0.28 21.57
N THR A 310 32.23 -1.31 21.50
CA THR A 310 32.42 -2.12 20.28
C THR A 310 31.15 -2.86 19.88
N GLU A 311 30.40 -3.39 20.84
CA GLU A 311 29.19 -4.15 20.57
C GLU A 311 28.01 -3.25 20.18
N VAL A 312 27.87 -2.10 20.85
CA VAL A 312 26.88 -1.06 20.47
C VAL A 312 27.20 -0.50 19.07
N THR A 313 28.48 -0.31 18.77
CA THR A 313 28.92 0.16 17.44
C THR A 313 28.67 -0.89 16.36
N ALA A 314 28.92 -2.16 16.63
CA ALA A 314 28.60 -3.25 15.71
C ALA A 314 27.10 -3.33 15.43
N ALA A 315 26.26 -3.25 16.47
CA ALA A 315 24.80 -3.24 16.34
C ALA A 315 24.29 -2.04 15.52
N LEU A 316 24.91 -0.87 15.68
CA LEU A 316 24.58 0.32 14.90
C LEU A 316 25.07 0.24 13.44
N ASP A 317 26.21 -0.42 13.20
CA ASP A 317 26.72 -0.69 11.83
C ASP A 317 25.81 -1.64 11.07
N GLU A 318 25.32 -2.70 11.71
CA GLU A 318 24.35 -3.63 11.16
C GLU A 318 23.02 -2.93 10.82
N SER A 319 22.53 -2.11 11.73
CA SER A 319 21.35 -1.24 11.55
C SER A 319 21.50 -0.32 10.32
N HIS A 320 22.69 0.19 10.03
CA HIS A 320 22.96 1.03 8.86
C HIS A 320 22.91 0.24 7.54
N GLY A 321 23.57 -0.92 7.45
CA GLY A 321 23.51 -1.78 6.26
C GLY A 321 22.07 -2.19 5.92
N SER A 322 21.24 -2.38 6.95
CA SER A 322 19.82 -2.66 6.75
C SER A 322 19.02 -1.45 6.23
N LEU A 323 19.44 -0.23 6.49
CA LEU A 323 18.81 1.03 6.05
C LEU A 323 18.94 1.25 4.53
N GLU A 324 20.10 1.00 3.95
CA GLU A 324 20.33 1.10 2.51
C GLU A 324 19.42 0.15 1.73
N LYS A 325 19.31 -1.10 2.19
CA LYS A 325 18.40 -2.08 1.60
C LYS A 325 16.93 -1.62 1.65
N ARG A 326 16.54 -0.81 2.63
CA ARG A 326 15.19 -0.24 2.79
C ARG A 326 14.81 0.76 1.73
N VAL A 327 15.68 1.72 1.51
CA VAL A 327 15.46 2.77 0.51
C VAL A 327 15.24 2.12 -0.85
N MET A 328 16.06 1.12 -1.18
CA MET A 328 15.95 0.36 -2.42
C MET A 328 14.64 -0.42 -2.51
N ALA A 329 14.23 -1.13 -1.46
CA ALA A 329 12.95 -1.85 -1.44
C ALA A 329 11.75 -0.91 -1.63
N GLY A 330 11.75 0.25 -0.98
CA GLY A 330 10.73 1.27 -1.15
C GLY A 330 10.66 1.84 -2.57
N LEU A 331 11.79 2.05 -3.21
CA LEU A 331 11.88 2.53 -4.59
C LEU A 331 11.35 1.49 -5.59
N ILE A 332 11.73 0.23 -5.44
CA ILE A 332 11.25 -0.88 -6.28
C ILE A 332 9.73 -1.05 -6.14
N GLN A 333 9.22 -0.96 -4.92
CA GLN A 333 7.79 -1.03 -4.65
C GLN A 333 7.03 0.12 -5.30
N LYS A 334 7.54 1.35 -5.20
CA LYS A 334 6.95 2.54 -5.83
C LYS A 334 6.85 2.41 -7.36
N GLU A 335 7.87 1.86 -8.00
CA GLU A 335 7.89 1.63 -9.44
C GLU A 335 6.88 0.56 -9.87
N LYS A 336 6.78 -0.54 -9.12
CA LYS A 336 5.79 -1.60 -9.37
C LYS A 336 4.35 -1.07 -9.32
N TYR A 337 4.03 -0.23 -8.33
CA TYR A 337 2.70 0.39 -8.21
C TYR A 337 2.40 1.39 -9.33
N ARG A 338 3.40 2.15 -9.77
CA ARG A 338 3.22 3.08 -10.89
C ARG A 338 2.79 2.36 -12.16
N ARG A 339 3.40 1.22 -12.48
CA ARG A 339 3.05 0.40 -13.64
C ARG A 339 1.64 -0.18 -13.54
N THR A 340 1.28 -0.74 -12.40
CA THR A 340 -0.06 -1.30 -12.16
C THR A 340 -1.16 -0.23 -12.28
N ALA A 341 -0.94 0.96 -11.72
CA ALA A 341 -1.89 2.07 -11.82
C ALA A 341 -2.08 2.54 -13.28
N PHE A 342 -1.03 2.54 -14.08
CA PHE A 342 -1.14 2.89 -15.51
C PHE A 342 -1.97 1.86 -16.28
N GLN A 343 -1.74 0.57 -16.06
CA GLN A 343 -2.49 -0.52 -16.68
C GLN A 343 -3.99 -0.47 -16.33
N GLN A 344 -4.33 -0.23 -15.06
CA GLN A 344 -5.71 -0.05 -14.62
C GLN A 344 -6.39 1.13 -15.31
N LYS A 345 -5.71 2.27 -15.46
CA LYS A 345 -6.25 3.45 -16.15
C LYS A 345 -6.54 3.15 -17.60
N PHE A 346 -5.64 2.45 -18.28
CA PHE A 346 -5.82 2.08 -19.69
C PHE A 346 -6.99 1.11 -19.88
N ALA A 347 -7.04 0.03 -19.11
CA ALA A 347 -8.13 -0.95 -19.17
C ALA A 347 -9.49 -0.29 -18.84
N SER A 348 -9.55 0.55 -17.82
CA SER A 348 -10.74 1.29 -17.45
C SER A 348 -11.18 2.27 -18.53
N ALA A 349 -10.25 2.95 -19.20
CA ALA A 349 -10.56 3.85 -20.31
C ALA A 349 -11.14 3.07 -21.52
N ALA A 350 -10.59 1.91 -21.86
CA ALA A 350 -11.08 1.07 -22.94
C ALA A 350 -12.51 0.54 -22.63
N ILE A 351 -12.71 -0.05 -21.46
CA ILE A 351 -14.02 -0.58 -21.05
C ILE A 351 -15.05 0.53 -20.89
N GLY A 352 -14.69 1.64 -20.24
CA GLY A 352 -15.62 2.76 -20.04
C GLY A 352 -15.96 3.47 -21.35
N GLY A 353 -14.98 3.61 -22.24
CA GLY A 353 -15.16 4.20 -23.57
C GLY A 353 -16.17 3.44 -24.43
N GLN A 354 -16.14 2.09 -24.39
CA GLN A 354 -17.13 1.28 -25.12
C GLN A 354 -18.56 1.49 -24.60
N PHE A 355 -18.76 1.54 -23.29
CA PHE A 355 -20.09 1.76 -22.72
C PHE A 355 -20.63 3.16 -23.04
N LEU A 356 -19.77 4.17 -23.00
CA LEU A 356 -20.14 5.52 -23.45
C LEU A 356 -20.49 5.53 -24.92
N ALA A 357 -19.65 4.96 -25.81
CA ALA A 357 -19.90 4.92 -27.23
C ALA A 357 -21.19 4.15 -27.56
N PHE A 358 -21.38 2.97 -26.95
CA PHE A 358 -22.60 2.19 -27.12
C PHE A 358 -23.85 2.99 -26.71
N GLY A 359 -23.81 3.62 -25.54
CA GLY A 359 -24.92 4.43 -25.03
C GLY A 359 -25.23 5.67 -25.89
N ILE A 360 -24.20 6.40 -26.32
CA ILE A 360 -24.32 7.58 -27.18
C ILE A 360 -24.86 7.19 -28.56
N ILE A 361 -24.26 6.22 -29.23
CA ILE A 361 -24.68 5.74 -30.57
C ILE A 361 -26.10 5.17 -30.45
N GLY A 362 -26.39 4.38 -29.44
CA GLY A 362 -27.69 3.80 -29.18
C GLY A 362 -28.77 4.87 -29.02
N ASN A 363 -28.56 5.89 -28.21
CA ASN A 363 -29.50 7.00 -27.98
C ASN A 363 -29.69 7.84 -29.25
N ALA A 364 -28.60 8.28 -29.88
CA ALA A 364 -28.65 9.09 -31.08
C ALA A 364 -29.36 8.36 -32.22
N SER A 365 -29.06 7.07 -32.43
CA SER A 365 -29.68 6.26 -33.49
C SER A 365 -31.16 5.98 -33.19
N TYR A 366 -31.53 5.77 -31.92
CA TYR A 366 -32.95 5.62 -31.56
C TYR A 366 -33.75 6.88 -31.83
N GLN A 367 -33.27 8.04 -31.42
CA GLN A 367 -33.93 9.32 -31.67
C GLN A 367 -34.10 9.60 -33.18
N LYS A 368 -33.07 9.35 -33.99
CA LYS A 368 -33.04 9.67 -35.38
C LYS A 368 -33.78 8.64 -36.27
N TYR A 369 -33.74 7.37 -35.90
CA TYR A 369 -34.22 6.28 -36.74
C TYR A 369 -35.23 5.36 -36.05
N GLY A 370 -34.99 5.00 -34.78
CA GLY A 370 -35.81 4.04 -34.03
C GLY A 370 -37.24 4.53 -33.82
N LYS A 371 -37.43 5.77 -33.40
CA LYS A 371 -38.76 6.41 -33.24
C LYS A 371 -39.57 6.45 -34.57
N HIS A 372 -38.90 6.52 -35.70
CA HIS A 372 -39.52 6.65 -37.02
C HIS A 372 -39.59 5.32 -37.77
N LEU A 373 -39.40 4.19 -37.07
CA LEU A 373 -39.44 2.82 -37.61
C LEU A 373 -38.49 2.61 -38.82
N ARG A 374 -37.42 3.40 -38.94
CA ARG A 374 -36.38 3.22 -39.99
C ARG A 374 -35.38 2.14 -39.54
N LEU A 375 -35.88 0.92 -39.34
CA LEU A 375 -35.20 -0.20 -38.69
C LEU A 375 -33.87 -0.56 -39.36
N ARG A 376 -33.79 -0.52 -40.71
CA ARG A 376 -32.54 -0.79 -41.45
C ARG A 376 -31.41 0.17 -41.04
N LYS A 377 -31.67 1.48 -40.98
CA LYS A 377 -30.67 2.49 -40.58
C LYS A 377 -30.33 2.38 -39.10
N TRP A 378 -31.33 2.10 -38.28
CA TRP A 378 -31.11 1.85 -36.85
C TRP A 378 -30.24 0.64 -36.60
N ASN A 379 -30.50 -0.51 -37.23
CA ASN A 379 -29.71 -1.73 -37.11
C ASN A 379 -28.24 -1.53 -37.56
N ARG A 380 -27.99 -0.72 -38.60
CA ARG A 380 -26.60 -0.36 -38.98
C ARG A 380 -25.86 0.35 -37.88
N CYS A 381 -26.50 1.31 -37.22
CA CYS A 381 -25.88 2.02 -36.06
C CYS A 381 -25.65 1.08 -34.90
N LEU A 382 -26.58 0.19 -34.58
CA LEU A 382 -26.43 -0.79 -33.49
C LEU A 382 -25.32 -1.81 -33.79
N THR A 383 -25.19 -2.24 -35.07
CA THR A 383 -24.07 -3.11 -35.49
C THR A 383 -22.72 -2.41 -35.28
N ALA A 384 -22.61 -1.13 -35.65
CA ALA A 384 -21.40 -0.34 -35.39
C ALA A 384 -21.09 -0.23 -33.89
N ALA A 385 -22.10 0.02 -33.05
CA ALA A 385 -21.94 0.07 -31.61
C ALA A 385 -21.48 -1.28 -31.01
N ASN A 386 -22.02 -2.40 -31.51
CA ASN A 386 -21.58 -3.74 -31.10
C ASN A 386 -20.15 -4.05 -31.52
N ILE A 387 -19.71 -3.64 -32.73
CA ILE A 387 -18.33 -3.80 -33.19
C ILE A 387 -17.37 -3.03 -32.24
N ILE A 388 -17.72 -1.81 -31.89
CA ILE A 388 -16.94 -1.02 -30.90
C ILE A 388 -16.86 -1.79 -29.58
N THR A 389 -17.97 -2.35 -29.09
CA THR A 389 -18.02 -3.17 -27.90
C THR A 389 -17.10 -4.38 -27.98
N ILE A 390 -17.15 -5.14 -29.08
CA ILE A 390 -16.28 -6.29 -29.29
C ILE A 390 -14.80 -5.88 -29.27
N SER A 391 -14.45 -4.84 -30.04
CA SER A 391 -13.05 -4.40 -30.16
C SER A 391 -12.49 -3.91 -28.80
N ALA A 392 -13.23 -3.06 -28.11
CA ALA A 392 -12.77 -2.52 -26.84
C ALA A 392 -12.75 -3.57 -25.71
N THR A 393 -13.72 -4.49 -25.70
CA THR A 393 -13.75 -5.58 -24.70
C THR A 393 -12.62 -6.57 -24.94
N SER A 394 -12.35 -6.94 -26.21
CA SER A 394 -11.21 -7.81 -26.55
C SER A 394 -9.88 -7.17 -26.16
N LEU A 395 -9.73 -5.87 -26.40
CA LEU A 395 -8.54 -5.12 -25.97
C LEU A 395 -8.40 -5.10 -24.45
N ALA A 396 -9.51 -4.92 -23.72
CA ALA A 396 -9.51 -4.91 -22.27
C ALA A 396 -9.12 -6.29 -21.69
N ILE A 397 -9.70 -7.39 -22.22
CA ILE A 397 -9.36 -8.76 -21.85
C ILE A 397 -7.86 -9.01 -22.11
N GLY A 398 -7.37 -8.66 -23.30
CA GLY A 398 -5.97 -8.81 -23.66
C GLY A 398 -5.04 -8.01 -22.73
N ALA A 399 -5.38 -6.77 -22.43
CA ALA A 399 -4.60 -5.91 -21.53
C ALA A 399 -4.58 -6.42 -20.09
N THR A 400 -5.72 -6.88 -19.57
CA THR A 400 -5.83 -7.43 -18.20
C THR A 400 -5.07 -8.75 -18.09
N GLY A 401 -5.23 -9.65 -19.08
CA GLY A 401 -4.48 -10.90 -19.15
C GLY A 401 -2.97 -10.69 -19.25
N ALA A 402 -2.52 -9.78 -20.11
CA ALA A 402 -1.10 -9.43 -20.23
C ALA A 402 -0.55 -8.83 -18.93
N ALA A 403 -1.33 -7.98 -18.25
CA ALA A 403 -0.95 -7.42 -16.94
C ALA A 403 -0.83 -8.49 -15.85
N ALA A 404 -1.76 -9.46 -15.84
CA ALA A 404 -1.72 -10.59 -14.91
C ALA A 404 -0.47 -11.45 -15.14
N LEU A 405 -0.20 -11.84 -16.38
CA LEU A 405 0.98 -12.64 -16.76
C LEU A 405 2.29 -11.90 -16.49
N ALA A 406 2.39 -10.61 -16.81
CA ALA A 406 3.56 -9.80 -16.49
C ALA A 406 3.80 -9.69 -14.98
N GLY A 407 2.73 -9.58 -14.19
CA GLY A 407 2.80 -9.60 -12.74
C GLY A 407 3.33 -10.92 -12.18
N GLU A 408 2.83 -12.07 -12.70
CA GLU A 408 3.29 -13.40 -12.30
C GLU A 408 4.74 -13.66 -12.71
N TYR A 409 5.12 -13.24 -13.93
CA TYR A 409 6.49 -13.34 -14.40
C TYR A 409 7.46 -12.53 -13.52
N ALA A 410 7.09 -11.30 -13.18
CA ALA A 410 7.90 -10.46 -12.28
C ALA A 410 8.03 -11.09 -10.89
N GLU A 411 6.96 -11.71 -10.39
CA GLU A 411 6.97 -12.40 -9.10
C GLU A 411 7.80 -13.69 -9.14
N TRP A 412 7.71 -14.46 -10.23
CA TRP A 412 8.54 -15.65 -10.47
C TRP A 412 10.02 -15.29 -10.57
N LYS A 413 10.35 -14.26 -11.37
CA LYS A 413 11.71 -13.75 -11.51
C LYS A 413 12.27 -13.27 -10.15
N GLY A 414 11.48 -12.50 -9.40
CA GLY A 414 11.86 -12.03 -8.07
C GLY A 414 12.08 -13.18 -7.07
N ARG A 415 11.30 -14.26 -7.14
CA ARG A 415 11.54 -15.48 -6.32
C ARG A 415 12.89 -16.11 -6.62
N ARG A 416 13.28 -16.17 -7.88
CA ARG A 416 14.51 -16.81 -8.32
C ARG A 416 15.75 -15.98 -7.99
N SER A 417 15.67 -14.67 -8.02
CA SER A 417 16.75 -13.75 -7.69
C SER A 417 16.85 -13.39 -6.21
N LYS A 418 15.92 -13.84 -5.37
CA LYS A 418 15.74 -13.41 -3.96
C LYS A 418 15.53 -11.89 -3.78
N ASP A 419 15.16 -11.20 -4.86
CA ASP A 419 14.91 -9.74 -4.87
C ASP A 419 13.45 -9.38 -4.61
N ARG A 420 12.65 -10.30 -4.07
CA ARG A 420 11.27 -10.00 -3.70
C ARG A 420 11.27 -9.03 -2.53
N VAL A 421 10.40 -8.03 -2.62
CA VAL A 421 10.20 -7.08 -1.52
C VAL A 421 9.89 -7.81 -0.21
N GLN A 422 9.13 -8.90 -0.27
CA GLN A 422 8.82 -9.74 0.88
C GLN A 422 10.08 -10.38 1.47
N ASP A 423 10.89 -11.03 0.64
CA ASP A 423 12.12 -11.70 1.08
C ASP A 423 13.12 -10.70 1.66
N MET A 424 13.17 -9.49 1.08
CA MET A 424 13.98 -8.39 1.59
C MET A 424 13.48 -7.86 2.93
N LEU A 425 12.17 -7.71 3.12
CA LEU A 425 11.56 -7.28 4.39
C LEU A 425 11.73 -8.36 5.47
N ASP A 426 11.52 -9.64 5.13
CA ASP A 426 11.70 -10.77 6.05
C ASP A 426 13.17 -10.93 6.47
N SER A 427 14.11 -10.82 5.52
CA SER A 427 15.56 -10.84 5.83
C SER A 427 15.91 -9.74 6.82
N ARG A 428 15.38 -8.56 6.60
CA ARG A 428 15.66 -7.43 7.42
C ARG A 428 15.06 -7.50 8.83
N ILE A 429 13.84 -8.03 8.97
CA ILE A 429 13.27 -8.30 10.31
C ILE A 429 14.19 -9.26 11.06
N LYS A 430 14.69 -10.32 10.39
CA LYS A 430 15.65 -11.26 10.98
C LYS A 430 16.98 -10.60 11.36
N ASP A 431 17.51 -9.72 10.51
CA ASP A 431 18.73 -8.97 10.81
C ASP A 431 18.54 -8.11 12.06
N ILE A 432 17.40 -7.41 12.18
CA ILE A 432 17.07 -6.60 13.37
C ILE A 432 16.90 -7.48 14.61
N GLU A 433 16.24 -8.63 14.51
CA GLU A 433 16.07 -9.57 15.63
C GLU A 433 17.42 -10.15 16.08
N SER A 434 18.34 -10.43 15.14
CA SER A 434 19.71 -10.87 15.45
C SER A 434 20.46 -9.80 16.25
N VAL A 435 20.49 -8.56 15.73
CA VAL A 435 21.14 -7.43 16.42
C VAL A 435 20.54 -7.18 17.80
N LYS A 436 19.21 -7.27 17.93
CA LYS A 436 18.55 -7.19 19.24
C LYS A 436 18.99 -8.28 20.19
N GLY A 437 19.16 -9.51 19.68
CA GLY A 437 19.69 -10.64 20.44
C GLY A 437 21.12 -10.39 20.96
N GLU A 438 21.97 -9.74 20.17
CA GLU A 438 23.32 -9.34 20.54
C GLU A 438 23.32 -8.24 21.63
N ILE A 439 22.51 -7.19 21.45
CA ILE A 439 22.36 -6.13 22.45
C ILE A 439 21.94 -6.69 23.82
N LEU A 440 21.03 -7.66 23.84
CA LEU A 440 20.56 -8.27 25.09
C LEU A 440 21.63 -9.11 25.80
N LYS A 441 22.60 -9.67 25.09
CA LYS A 441 23.72 -10.45 25.67
C LYS A 441 24.80 -9.59 26.35
N VAL A 442 24.89 -8.31 25.97
CA VAL A 442 25.83 -7.37 26.59
C VAL A 442 25.56 -7.30 28.09
N GLN A 443 26.56 -7.57 28.93
CA GLN A 443 26.44 -7.42 30.40
C GLN A 443 26.60 -5.94 30.77
N PRO A 444 25.81 -5.43 31.72
CA PRO A 444 25.91 -4.06 32.21
C PRO A 444 27.15 -3.83 33.05
#